data_ff41598b38dcbc8a4f2fd0d623ee457a
#
_entry.id   ff41598b38dcbc8a4f2fd0d623ee457a
#
_cell.length_a   1.000
_cell.length_b   1.000
_cell.length_c   1.000
_cell.angle_alpha   90.00
_cell.angle_beta   90.00
_cell.angle_gamma   90.00
#
_symmetry.space_group_name_H-M   'P 1'
#
loop_
_entity.id
_entity.type
_entity.pdbx_description
1 polymer ?
#
loop_
_entity_poly.entity_id
_entity_poly.type
_entity_poly.pdbx_seq_one_letter_code
_entity_poly.pdbx_strand_id
1 'polypeptide(L)'
;IRTHCFIFNAGKLGNSSVDLANKVLGEDKATTRSLIEGKDKSEEQKRLEYKEMLKVSDPDMLEQDLEIEATEGAKRKVDIQFADWPGEQFFTVKLAGSTAVGVINRLHPYYKDFYDKLAQKEDGNDIKTVDMLLMAFVRMEDEMYSMRDDIEKIRNRWGRYLQDFMEELKDRS
;
A
#
# COMPACT_ATOMS: atom_id res chain seq x y z
N ILE A 1 3.99 15.93 14.06
CA ILE A 1 4.89 16.70 13.18
C ILE A 1 6.05 15.85 12.59
N ARG A 2 6.33 14.62 13.07
CA ARG A 2 7.45 13.78 12.59
C ARG A 2 7.07 12.67 11.61
N THR A 3 5.81 12.44 11.34
CA THR A 3 5.33 11.32 10.48
C THR A 3 5.54 11.58 8.98
N HIS A 4 5.62 12.85 8.56
CA HIS A 4 5.76 13.25 7.15
C HIS A 4 7.13 12.96 6.53
N CYS A 5 8.19 12.84 7.34
CA CYS A 5 9.54 12.57 6.82
C CYS A 5 9.77 11.13 6.33
N PHE A 6 8.98 10.17 6.79
CA PHE A 6 9.23 8.75 6.51
C PHE A 6 8.73 8.30 5.15
N ILE A 7 7.56 8.78 4.71
CA ILE A 7 7.00 8.45 3.39
C ILE A 7 7.92 8.98 2.28
N PHE A 8 8.52 10.14 2.49
CA PHE A 8 9.43 10.77 1.52
C PHE A 8 10.79 10.10 1.40
N ASN A 9 11.31 9.49 2.46
CA ASN A 9 12.62 8.83 2.43
C ASN A 9 12.58 7.43 1.83
N ALA A 10 11.46 6.72 1.90
CA ALA A 10 11.29 5.42 1.24
C ALA A 10 11.28 5.56 -0.30
N GLY A 11 10.74 6.67 -0.84
CA GLY A 11 10.71 6.93 -2.29
C GLY A 11 12.02 7.49 -2.88
N LYS A 12 12.92 8.04 -2.06
CA LYS A 12 14.17 8.68 -2.52
C LYS A 12 15.38 7.75 -2.63
N LEU A 13 15.34 6.57 -2.05
CA LEU A 13 16.38 5.58 -2.19
C LEU A 13 16.00 4.66 -3.36
N GLY A 14 16.57 4.85 -4.54
CA GLY A 14 16.32 4.12 -5.81
C GLY A 14 16.40 2.58 -5.77
N ASN A 15 16.04 1.97 -4.65
CA ASN A 15 15.87 0.55 -4.36
C ASN A 15 14.74 0.35 -3.32
N SER A 16 13.66 1.11 -3.40
CA SER A 16 12.51 0.86 -2.54
C SER A 16 11.90 -0.51 -2.85
N SER A 17 11.22 -1.12 -1.88
CA SER A 17 10.47 -2.37 -2.09
C SER A 17 9.47 -2.24 -3.24
N VAL A 18 8.83 -1.07 -3.35
CA VAL A 18 7.89 -0.74 -4.43
C VAL A 18 8.58 -0.73 -5.81
N ASP A 19 9.76 -0.11 -5.92
CA ASP A 19 10.51 -0.09 -7.20
C ASP A 19 10.94 -1.50 -7.61
N LEU A 20 11.40 -2.31 -6.66
CA LEU A 20 11.79 -3.70 -6.92
C LEU A 20 10.59 -4.55 -7.39
N ALA A 21 9.44 -4.43 -6.72
CA ALA A 21 8.22 -5.14 -7.12
C ALA A 21 7.76 -4.72 -8.52
N ASN A 22 7.72 -3.42 -8.81
CA ASN A 22 7.32 -2.92 -10.12
C ASN A 22 8.29 -3.30 -11.25
N LYS A 23 9.60 -3.41 -10.96
CA LYS A 23 10.57 -3.93 -11.92
C LYS A 23 10.26 -5.37 -12.31
N VAL A 24 9.97 -6.25 -11.34
CA VAL A 24 9.58 -7.64 -11.59
C VAL A 24 8.27 -7.71 -12.38
N LEU A 25 7.26 -6.94 -11.97
CA LEU A 25 5.95 -6.90 -12.61
C LEU A 25 5.98 -6.22 -13.99
N GLY A 26 7.05 -5.49 -14.34
CA GLY A 26 7.20 -4.86 -15.65
C GLY A 26 7.05 -5.84 -16.81
N GLU A 27 7.53 -7.06 -16.66
CA GLU A 27 7.45 -8.14 -17.66
C GLU A 27 6.20 -9.03 -17.50
N ASP A 28 5.46 -8.87 -16.41
CA ASP A 28 4.26 -9.66 -16.13
C ASP A 28 3.11 -9.27 -17.07
N LYS A 29 2.52 -10.28 -17.72
CA LYS A 29 1.42 -10.16 -18.69
C LYS A 29 0.07 -10.60 -18.13
N ALA A 30 0.00 -10.89 -16.83
CA ALA A 30 -1.27 -11.29 -16.21
C ALA A 30 -2.33 -10.20 -16.40
N THR A 31 -3.56 -10.64 -16.70
CA THR A 31 -4.71 -9.76 -16.77
C THR A 31 -5.16 -9.44 -15.36
N THR A 32 -5.21 -8.16 -15.01
CA THR A 32 -5.63 -7.69 -13.70
C THR A 32 -6.77 -6.70 -13.80
N ARG A 33 -7.46 -6.50 -12.69
CA ARG A 33 -8.52 -5.50 -12.59
C ARG A 33 -7.99 -4.09 -12.87
N SER A 34 -6.83 -3.74 -12.30
CA SER A 34 -6.20 -2.44 -12.50
C SER A 34 -5.89 -2.16 -13.98
N LEU A 35 -5.41 -3.16 -14.73
CA LEU A 35 -5.17 -3.04 -16.16
C LEU A 35 -6.48 -2.88 -16.94
N ILE A 36 -7.52 -3.65 -16.61
CA ILE A 36 -8.83 -3.56 -17.28
C ILE A 36 -9.44 -2.18 -17.05
N GLU A 37 -9.51 -1.72 -15.81
CA GLU A 37 -10.11 -0.42 -15.45
C GLU A 37 -9.28 0.78 -15.94
N GLY A 38 -7.95 0.61 -16.06
CA GLY A 38 -7.05 1.65 -16.55
C GLY A 38 -6.87 1.72 -18.07
N LYS A 39 -7.38 0.72 -18.82
CA LYS A 39 -7.08 0.55 -20.25
C LYS A 39 -7.43 1.76 -21.11
N ASP A 40 -8.59 2.34 -20.88
CA ASP A 40 -9.14 3.44 -21.69
C ASP A 40 -8.88 4.83 -21.07
N LYS A 41 -8.11 4.89 -19.97
CA LYS A 41 -7.78 6.14 -19.29
C LYS A 41 -6.51 6.74 -19.84
N SER A 42 -6.53 8.06 -20.06
CA SER A 42 -5.31 8.81 -20.35
C SER A 42 -4.37 8.84 -19.15
N GLU A 43 -3.08 9.11 -19.38
CA GLU A 43 -2.09 9.24 -18.30
C GLU A 43 -2.48 10.35 -17.30
N GLU A 44 -3.09 11.43 -17.79
CA GLU A 44 -3.60 12.51 -16.95
C GLU A 44 -4.76 12.04 -16.06
N GLN A 45 -5.69 11.26 -16.60
CA GLN A 45 -6.79 10.68 -15.80
C GLN A 45 -6.26 9.74 -14.73
N LYS A 46 -5.30 8.86 -15.06
CA LYS A 46 -4.65 7.98 -14.08
C LYS A 46 -3.98 8.76 -12.97
N ARG A 47 -3.23 9.83 -13.32
CA ARG A 47 -2.60 10.71 -12.36
C ARG A 47 -3.59 11.40 -11.44
N LEU A 48 -4.70 11.93 -11.99
CA LEU A 48 -5.74 12.59 -11.21
C LEU A 48 -6.43 11.63 -10.24
N GLU A 49 -6.78 10.43 -10.67
CA GLU A 49 -7.37 9.41 -9.79
C GLU A 49 -6.40 9.00 -8.67
N TYR A 50 -5.11 8.86 -9.00
CA TYR A 50 -4.09 8.56 -7.99
C TYR A 50 -3.95 9.73 -6.98
N LYS A 51 -3.95 10.97 -7.47
CA LYS A 51 -3.92 12.16 -6.63
C LYS A 51 -5.12 12.24 -5.67
N GLU A 52 -6.31 11.95 -6.15
CA GLU A 52 -7.52 11.93 -5.31
C GLU A 52 -7.44 10.82 -4.22
N MET A 53 -6.91 9.67 -4.55
CA MET A 53 -6.68 8.60 -3.57
C MET A 53 -5.69 9.05 -2.49
N LEU A 54 -4.59 9.73 -2.85
CA LEU A 54 -3.60 10.26 -1.91
C LEU A 54 -4.22 11.30 -0.98
N LYS A 55 -5.01 12.25 -1.49
CA LYS A 55 -5.71 13.25 -0.67
C LYS A 55 -6.62 12.64 0.39
N VAL A 56 -7.28 11.54 0.06
CA VAL A 56 -8.12 10.80 1.02
C VAL A 56 -7.26 10.06 2.04
N SER A 57 -6.13 9.53 1.62
CA SER A 57 -5.23 8.73 2.47
C SER A 57 -4.38 9.61 3.39
N ASP A 58 -3.89 10.73 2.91
CA ASP A 58 -3.09 11.72 3.65
C ASP A 58 -3.55 13.15 3.31
N PRO A 59 -4.59 13.66 4.00
CA PRO A 59 -5.13 14.98 3.75
C PRO A 59 -4.16 16.14 4.02
N ASP A 60 -3.12 15.89 4.82
CA ASP A 60 -2.13 16.89 5.21
C ASP A 60 -0.88 16.89 4.32
N MET A 61 -0.84 16.05 3.27
CA MET A 61 0.27 16.01 2.32
C MET A 61 0.41 17.35 1.60
N LEU A 62 1.65 17.87 1.53
CA LEU A 62 1.93 19.11 0.82
C LEU A 62 1.62 18.96 -0.67
N GLU A 63 1.04 20.01 -1.29
CA GLU A 63 0.62 19.94 -2.69
C GLU A 63 1.77 19.57 -3.65
N GLN A 64 2.98 20.04 -3.39
CA GLN A 64 4.16 19.70 -4.19
C GLN A 64 4.48 18.20 -4.11
N ASP A 65 4.41 17.62 -2.92
CA ASP A 65 4.70 16.20 -2.68
C ASP A 65 3.60 15.33 -3.27
N LEU A 66 2.35 15.79 -3.16
CA LEU A 66 1.17 15.18 -3.74
C LEU A 66 1.27 15.06 -5.27
N GLU A 67 1.74 16.11 -5.97
CA GLU A 67 1.91 16.08 -7.42
C GLU A 67 3.03 15.12 -7.86
N ILE A 68 4.14 15.10 -7.13
CA ILE A 68 5.26 14.20 -7.41
C ILE A 68 4.81 12.75 -7.22
N GLU A 69 4.21 12.44 -6.07
CA GLU A 69 3.79 11.07 -5.76
C GLU A 69 2.65 10.59 -6.68
N ALA A 70 1.70 11.47 -7.03
CA ALA A 70 0.64 11.14 -7.98
C ALA A 70 1.20 10.82 -9.37
N THR A 71 2.22 11.55 -9.82
CA THR A 71 2.86 11.33 -11.12
C THR A 71 3.62 10.01 -11.16
N GLU A 72 4.38 9.69 -10.10
CA GLU A 72 5.15 8.45 -10.05
C GLU A 72 4.27 7.24 -9.72
N GLY A 73 3.33 7.38 -8.78
CA GLY A 73 2.42 6.30 -8.38
C GLY A 73 1.52 5.83 -9.50
N ALA A 74 1.00 6.75 -10.32
CA ALA A 74 0.13 6.40 -11.46
C ALA A 74 0.81 5.56 -12.56
N LYS A 75 2.15 5.48 -12.57
CA LYS A 75 2.94 4.65 -13.50
C LYS A 75 3.20 3.24 -12.98
N ARG A 76 2.95 3.00 -11.69
CA ARG A 76 3.20 1.72 -11.02
C ARG A 76 2.11 0.71 -11.33
N LYS A 77 2.43 -0.57 -11.25
CA LYS A 77 1.44 -1.68 -11.26
C LYS A 77 0.90 -1.96 -9.87
N VAL A 78 1.79 -1.90 -8.88
CA VAL A 78 1.44 -2.03 -7.44
C VAL A 78 2.11 -0.92 -6.64
N ASP A 79 1.47 -0.51 -5.55
CA ASP A 79 2.03 0.45 -4.61
C ASP A 79 1.54 0.20 -3.19
N ILE A 80 2.21 0.83 -2.22
CA ILE A 80 1.82 0.86 -0.80
C ILE A 80 1.64 2.32 -0.38
N GLN A 81 0.48 2.60 0.24
CA GLN A 81 0.16 3.89 0.84
C GLN A 81 -0.38 3.67 2.25
N PHE A 82 -0.57 4.76 2.99
CA PHE A 82 -0.97 4.72 4.38
C PHE A 82 -2.17 5.61 4.61
N ALA A 83 -3.09 5.18 5.48
CA ALA A 83 -4.23 5.98 5.91
C ALA A 83 -4.65 5.58 7.31
N ASP A 84 -5.54 6.39 7.91
CA ASP A 84 -6.07 6.17 9.24
C ASP A 84 -7.56 5.86 9.14
N TRP A 85 -7.98 4.69 9.68
CA TRP A 85 -9.39 4.38 9.88
C TRP A 85 -9.60 3.47 11.07
N PRO A 86 -10.75 3.57 11.76
CA PRO A 86 -11.07 2.68 12.88
C PRO A 86 -11.42 1.27 12.40
N GLY A 87 -11.10 0.26 13.19
CA GLY A 87 -11.50 -1.12 12.96
C GLY A 87 -10.34 -2.11 12.87
N GLU A 88 -10.71 -3.35 12.61
CA GLU A 88 -9.81 -4.52 12.68
C GLU A 88 -8.99 -4.75 11.39
N GLN A 89 -9.20 -3.95 10.36
CA GLN A 89 -8.47 -4.09 9.10
C GLN A 89 -7.05 -3.56 9.22
N PHE A 90 -6.07 -4.39 8.92
CA PHE A 90 -4.68 -3.96 8.82
C PHE A 90 -4.39 -3.21 7.53
N PHE A 91 -4.91 -3.68 6.40
CA PHE A 91 -4.81 -2.99 5.12
C PHE A 91 -6.03 -3.23 4.24
N THR A 92 -6.19 -2.40 3.23
CA THR A 92 -7.17 -2.58 2.16
C THR A 92 -6.51 -2.43 0.79
N VAL A 93 -7.17 -2.92 -0.26
CA VAL A 93 -6.69 -2.75 -1.64
C VAL A 93 -7.62 -1.80 -2.38
N LYS A 94 -7.04 -0.73 -2.92
CA LYS A 94 -7.74 0.26 -3.75
C LYS A 94 -7.15 0.28 -5.15
N LEU A 95 -7.94 0.70 -6.11
CA LEU A 95 -7.46 1.00 -7.46
C LEU A 95 -7.39 2.51 -7.64
N ALA A 96 -6.29 2.98 -8.20
CA ALA A 96 -6.09 4.36 -8.56
C ALA A 96 -5.47 4.44 -9.96
N GLY A 97 -6.24 4.91 -10.93
CA GLY A 97 -5.83 4.89 -12.33
C GLY A 97 -5.70 3.47 -12.88
N SER A 98 -4.48 2.99 -13.05
CA SER A 98 -4.13 1.62 -13.44
C SER A 98 -3.23 0.93 -12.41
N THR A 99 -3.18 1.46 -11.18
CA THR A 99 -2.33 0.97 -10.10
C THR A 99 -3.17 0.29 -9.03
N ALA A 100 -2.79 -0.91 -8.62
CA ALA A 100 -3.35 -1.56 -7.44
C ALA A 100 -2.55 -1.08 -6.21
N VAL A 101 -3.23 -0.49 -5.24
CA VAL A 101 -2.61 0.15 -4.07
C VAL A 101 -3.03 -0.55 -2.79
N GLY A 102 -2.07 -1.12 -2.08
CA GLY A 102 -2.24 -1.57 -0.70
C GLY A 102 -2.20 -0.37 0.24
N VAL A 103 -3.32 -0.06 0.86
CA VAL A 103 -3.38 1.05 1.84
C VAL A 103 -3.34 0.46 3.24
N ILE A 104 -2.27 0.74 3.98
CA ILE A 104 -2.02 0.23 5.34
C ILE A 104 -2.69 1.13 6.36
N ASN A 105 -3.39 0.53 7.31
CA ASN A 105 -4.04 1.22 8.41
C ASN A 105 -3.04 1.54 9.53
N ARG A 106 -2.67 2.80 9.68
CA ARG A 106 -1.76 3.24 10.75
C ARG A 106 -2.35 3.12 12.16
N LEU A 107 -3.67 3.01 12.30
CA LEU A 107 -4.32 2.82 13.60
C LEU A 107 -4.33 1.35 14.05
N HIS A 108 -4.06 0.40 13.15
CA HIS A 108 -4.01 -1.01 13.51
C HIS A 108 -2.81 -1.33 14.44
N PRO A 109 -2.97 -2.17 15.47
CA PRO A 109 -1.88 -2.51 16.41
C PRO A 109 -0.62 -3.04 15.73
N TYR A 110 -0.75 -3.87 14.69
CA TYR A 110 0.40 -4.39 13.95
C TYR A 110 1.26 -3.27 13.33
N TYR A 111 0.64 -2.21 12.80
CA TYR A 111 1.38 -1.06 12.30
C TYR A 111 2.16 -0.38 13.44
N LYS A 112 1.47 -0.01 14.51
CA LYS A 112 2.05 0.76 15.62
C LYS A 112 3.16 0.01 16.37
N ASP A 113 2.98 -1.29 16.55
CA ASP A 113 3.84 -2.06 17.44
C ASP A 113 4.96 -2.78 16.70
N PHE A 114 4.82 -3.01 15.40
CA PHE A 114 5.75 -3.78 14.60
C PHE A 114 6.20 -3.06 13.33
N TYR A 115 5.30 -2.76 12.40
CA TYR A 115 5.63 -2.22 11.09
C TYR A 115 6.42 -0.90 11.18
N ASP A 116 5.92 0.05 11.96
CA ASP A 116 6.57 1.36 12.15
C ASP A 116 7.97 1.22 12.77
N LYS A 117 8.13 0.29 13.71
CA LYS A 117 9.44 0.00 14.30
C LYS A 117 10.42 -0.62 13.31
N LEU A 118 9.95 -1.48 12.40
CA LEU A 118 10.79 -2.01 11.33
C LEU A 118 11.20 -0.92 10.34
N ALA A 119 10.29 -0.01 10.01
CA ALA A 119 10.56 1.10 9.11
C ALA A 119 11.61 2.09 9.66
N GLN A 120 11.81 2.10 10.97
CA GLN A 120 12.81 2.96 11.64
C GLN A 120 14.20 2.33 11.72
N LYS A 121 14.38 1.05 11.38
CA LYS A 121 15.69 0.40 11.37
C LYS A 121 16.56 0.93 10.23
N GLU A 122 17.85 1.13 10.51
CA GLU A 122 18.79 1.75 9.58
C GLU A 122 19.00 0.96 8.29
N ASP A 123 19.03 -0.38 8.34
CA ASP A 123 19.27 -1.22 7.17
C ASP A 123 18.04 -1.37 6.24
N GLY A 124 16.85 -1.15 6.76
CA GLY A 124 15.58 -1.18 6.02
C GLY A 124 15.26 -2.52 5.32
N ASN A 125 16.02 -3.59 5.54
CA ASN A 125 15.82 -4.86 4.84
C ASN A 125 14.58 -5.61 5.35
N ASP A 126 14.35 -5.58 6.65
CA ASP A 126 13.19 -6.23 7.27
C ASP A 126 11.88 -5.64 6.73
N ILE A 127 11.79 -4.30 6.69
CA ILE A 127 10.58 -3.62 6.19
C ILE A 127 10.34 -3.89 4.70
N LYS A 128 11.39 -3.95 3.88
CA LYS A 128 11.27 -4.31 2.47
C LYS A 128 10.66 -5.71 2.29
N THR A 129 11.02 -6.65 3.15
CA THR A 129 10.47 -8.01 3.11
C THR A 129 8.97 -8.02 3.44
N VAL A 130 8.55 -7.25 4.45
CA VAL A 130 7.13 -7.10 4.80
C VAL A 130 6.36 -6.41 3.68
N ASP A 131 6.91 -5.34 3.10
CA ASP A 131 6.29 -4.64 1.97
C ASP A 131 6.10 -5.57 0.76
N MET A 132 7.10 -6.39 0.42
CA MET A 132 7.00 -7.34 -0.67
C MET A 132 5.92 -8.39 -0.42
N LEU A 133 5.77 -8.86 0.83
CA LEU A 133 4.69 -9.76 1.21
C LEU A 133 3.31 -9.11 0.99
N LEU A 134 3.15 -7.86 1.40
CA LEU A 134 1.91 -7.10 1.21
C LEU A 134 1.64 -6.83 -0.27
N MET A 135 2.64 -6.40 -1.04
CA MET A 135 2.49 -6.16 -2.48
C MET A 135 2.17 -7.44 -3.27
N ALA A 136 2.72 -8.59 -2.86
CA ALA A 136 2.35 -9.87 -3.45
C ALA A 136 0.87 -10.20 -3.20
N PHE A 137 0.35 -9.88 -2.02
CA PHE A 137 -1.07 -10.02 -1.72
C PHE A 137 -1.93 -9.05 -2.53
N VAL A 138 -1.52 -7.78 -2.62
CA VAL A 138 -2.19 -6.76 -3.44
C VAL A 138 -2.28 -7.20 -4.90
N ARG A 139 -1.18 -7.72 -5.46
CA ARG A 139 -1.13 -8.23 -6.83
C ARG A 139 -2.05 -9.42 -7.03
N MET A 140 -2.03 -10.39 -6.11
CA MET A 140 -2.93 -11.54 -6.14
C MET A 140 -4.40 -11.09 -6.14
N GLU A 141 -4.79 -10.16 -5.27
CA GLU A 141 -6.17 -9.63 -5.21
C GLU A 141 -6.55 -8.92 -6.51
N ASP A 142 -5.62 -8.19 -7.13
CA ASP A 142 -5.83 -7.52 -8.42
C ASP A 142 -6.04 -8.52 -9.58
N GLU A 143 -5.36 -9.67 -9.56
CA GLU A 143 -5.56 -10.75 -10.52
C GLU A 143 -6.86 -11.53 -10.28
N MET A 144 -7.20 -11.78 -9.02
CA MET A 144 -8.38 -12.55 -8.62
C MET A 144 -9.64 -11.68 -8.47
N TYR A 145 -9.80 -10.68 -9.30
CA TYR A 145 -10.87 -9.67 -9.19
C TYR A 145 -12.30 -10.25 -9.23
N SER A 146 -12.50 -11.44 -9.81
CA SER A 146 -13.78 -12.14 -9.76
C SER A 146 -14.16 -12.66 -8.39
N MET A 147 -13.19 -12.78 -7.47
CA MET A 147 -13.35 -13.24 -6.08
C MET A 147 -13.18 -12.10 -5.06
N ARG A 148 -13.28 -10.87 -5.49
CA ARG A 148 -12.99 -9.68 -4.69
C ARG A 148 -13.69 -9.69 -3.33
N ASP A 149 -14.98 -9.94 -3.31
CA ASP A 149 -15.78 -9.89 -2.07
C ASP A 149 -15.37 -10.98 -1.06
N ASP A 150 -14.95 -12.13 -1.54
CA ASP A 150 -14.47 -13.21 -0.68
C ASP A 150 -13.05 -12.93 -0.17
N ILE A 151 -12.19 -12.39 -1.01
CA ILE A 151 -10.83 -11.98 -0.61
C ILE A 151 -10.91 -10.83 0.42
N GLU A 152 -11.81 -9.89 0.25
CA GLU A 152 -12.05 -8.84 1.24
C GLU A 152 -12.46 -9.41 2.61
N LYS A 153 -13.36 -10.38 2.65
CA LYS A 153 -13.76 -11.08 3.88
C LYS A 153 -12.58 -11.80 4.53
N ILE A 154 -11.74 -12.47 3.71
CA ILE A 154 -10.53 -13.15 4.18
C ILE A 154 -9.56 -12.13 4.77
N ARG A 155 -9.29 -11.03 4.08
CA ARG A 155 -8.40 -9.96 4.55
C ARG A 155 -8.88 -9.33 5.86
N ASN A 156 -10.18 -9.08 6.00
CA ASN A 156 -10.77 -8.52 7.21
C ASN A 156 -10.61 -9.48 8.39
N ARG A 157 -10.88 -10.77 8.17
CA ARG A 157 -10.71 -11.80 9.20
C ARG A 157 -9.24 -11.98 9.60
N TRP A 158 -8.34 -11.93 8.62
CA TRP A 158 -6.91 -11.99 8.86
C TRP A 158 -6.43 -10.78 9.70
N GLY A 159 -6.89 -9.58 9.39
CA GLY A 159 -6.57 -8.36 10.16
C GLY A 159 -7.01 -8.47 11.62
N ARG A 160 -8.21 -9.02 11.88
CA ARG A 160 -8.71 -9.26 13.25
C ARG A 160 -7.80 -10.23 14.01
N TYR A 161 -7.46 -11.39 13.43
CA TYR A 161 -6.56 -12.31 14.10
C TYR A 161 -5.17 -11.71 14.34
N LEU A 162 -4.68 -10.93 13.41
CA LEU A 162 -3.42 -10.23 13.59
C LEU A 162 -3.48 -9.25 14.76
N GLN A 163 -4.59 -8.53 14.92
CA GLN A 163 -4.83 -7.67 16.08
C GLN A 163 -4.83 -8.48 17.37
N ASP A 164 -5.63 -9.56 17.46
CA ASP A 164 -5.75 -10.41 18.64
C ASP A 164 -4.37 -10.96 19.06
N PHE A 165 -3.55 -11.39 18.08
CA PHE A 165 -2.21 -11.89 18.36
C PHE A 165 -1.25 -10.81 18.86
N MET A 166 -1.34 -9.60 18.33
CA MET A 166 -0.51 -8.48 18.78
C MET A 166 -0.90 -8.01 20.20
N GLU A 167 -2.17 -8.04 20.55
CA GLU A 167 -2.65 -7.75 21.90
C GLU A 167 -2.12 -8.78 22.89
N GLU A 168 -2.24 -10.09 22.60
CA GLU A 168 -1.70 -11.17 23.43
C GLU A 168 -0.17 -11.09 23.61
N LEU A 169 0.55 -10.68 22.56
CA LEU A 169 2.01 -10.52 22.63
C LEU A 169 2.41 -9.39 23.61
N LYS A 170 1.63 -8.30 23.65
CA LYS A 170 1.87 -7.20 24.59
C LYS A 170 1.65 -7.59 26.05
N ASP A 171 0.59 -8.36 26.30
CA ASP A 171 0.25 -8.77 27.66
C ASP A 171 1.30 -9.70 28.29
N ARG A 172 2.18 -10.28 27.47
CA ARG A 172 3.29 -11.14 27.89
C ARG A 172 4.65 -10.45 27.98
N SER A 173 4.72 -9.19 27.56
CA SER A 173 5.97 -8.41 27.50
C SER A 173 6.11 -7.50 28.70
#